data_c124af5c00888a9323b37293031991d3
#
_entry.id   c124af5c00888a9323b37293031991d3
#
_cell.length_a   1.000
_cell.length_b   1.000
_cell.length_c   1.000
_cell.angle_alpha   90.00
_cell.angle_beta   90.00
_cell.angle_gamma   90.00
#
_symmetry.space_group_name_H-M   'P 1'
#
loop_
_entity.id
_entity.type
_entity.pdbx_description
1 polymer ?
#
loop_
_entity_poly.entity_id
_entity_poly.type
_entity_poly.pdbx_seq_one_letter_code
_entity_poly.pdbx_strand_id
1 'polypeptide(L)'
;VELFKAGSVNWLPAIISILGLQLGVLVVYGFHGAFQAGLYFIAYAIAGIVLAIPSSLFGVMFPVLSGMEDGREKASWKATKLTLTIVVPIALALTVYSKNILSFFGPNYIDAWLPLTILLIAVAPFAMVQGVNILAYASGLYSLVLILGVSISLPRTLLYIVLTPLFGGVGAAEAFLAGTISGLVCMVYIGKKIGAILDGYSLALIFLPPSIIGVIL
;
A
#
# COMPACT_ATOMS: atom_id res chain seq x y z
N VAL A 1 -17.27 -28.36 4.14
CA VAL A 1 -17.62 -27.17 4.93
C VAL A 1 -16.37 -26.32 5.21
N GLU A 2 -15.22 -26.94 5.53
CA GLU A 2 -13.97 -26.19 5.81
C GLU A 2 -13.36 -25.53 4.56
N LEU A 3 -13.37 -26.20 3.41
CA LEU A 3 -12.94 -25.64 2.13
C LEU A 3 -13.76 -24.40 1.71
N PHE A 4 -15.04 -24.38 2.01
CA PHE A 4 -15.91 -23.23 1.71
C PHE A 4 -15.64 -22.06 2.66
N LYS A 5 -15.35 -22.33 3.95
CA LYS A 5 -14.92 -21.32 4.91
C LYS A 5 -13.55 -20.75 4.55
N ALA A 6 -12.59 -21.60 4.20
CA ALA A 6 -11.26 -21.15 3.75
C ALA A 6 -11.35 -20.36 2.44
N GLY A 7 -12.20 -20.76 1.50
CA GLY A 7 -12.46 -20.03 0.27
C GLY A 7 -13.08 -18.66 0.51
N SER A 8 -14.15 -18.57 1.30
CA SER A 8 -14.84 -17.30 1.56
C SER A 8 -13.97 -16.29 2.33
N VAL A 9 -13.13 -16.75 3.25
CA VAL A 9 -12.18 -15.91 3.98
C VAL A 9 -11.10 -15.34 3.06
N ASN A 10 -10.73 -16.02 1.98
CA ASN A 10 -9.77 -15.54 1.00
C ASN A 10 -10.39 -14.64 -0.08
N TRP A 11 -11.59 -14.93 -0.52
CA TRP A 11 -12.25 -14.20 -1.62
C TRP A 11 -12.72 -12.81 -1.20
N LEU A 12 -13.30 -12.67 0.00
CA LEU A 12 -13.79 -11.40 0.48
C LEU A 12 -12.68 -10.31 0.57
N PRO A 13 -11.53 -10.55 1.23
CA PRO A 13 -10.44 -9.58 1.24
C PRO A 13 -9.86 -9.31 -0.14
N ALA A 14 -9.79 -10.33 -1.02
CA ALA A 14 -9.28 -10.16 -2.37
C ALA A 14 -10.23 -9.26 -3.21
N ILE A 15 -11.53 -9.50 -3.16
CA ILE A 15 -12.52 -8.66 -3.85
C ILE A 15 -12.50 -7.23 -3.30
N ILE A 16 -12.51 -7.06 -1.97
CA ILE A 16 -12.44 -5.75 -1.33
C ILE A 16 -11.14 -5.03 -1.72
N SER A 17 -10.01 -5.75 -1.79
CA SER A 17 -8.72 -5.18 -2.17
C SER A 17 -8.69 -4.76 -3.64
N ILE A 18 -9.16 -5.61 -4.56
CA ILE A 18 -9.21 -5.31 -6.00
C ILE A 18 -10.17 -4.16 -6.27
N LEU A 19 -11.37 -4.18 -5.69
CA LEU A 19 -12.31 -3.08 -5.80
C LEU A 19 -11.74 -1.80 -5.20
N GLY A 20 -11.10 -1.87 -4.03
CA GLY A 20 -10.48 -0.72 -3.38
C GLY A 20 -9.35 -0.08 -4.18
N LEU A 21 -8.62 -0.86 -4.98
CA LEU A 21 -7.56 -0.35 -5.86
C LEU A 21 -8.14 0.34 -7.11
N GLN A 22 -9.18 -0.22 -7.71
CA GLN A 22 -9.82 0.32 -8.93
C GLN A 22 -10.81 1.44 -8.61
N LEU A 23 -11.40 1.45 -7.42
CA LEU A 23 -12.38 2.47 -7.00
C LEU A 23 -11.83 3.89 -7.12
N GLY A 24 -10.56 4.13 -6.83
CA GLY A 24 -9.95 5.45 -6.95
C GLY A 24 -10.13 6.05 -8.34
N VAL A 25 -9.79 5.29 -9.39
CA VAL A 25 -9.93 5.73 -10.78
C VAL A 25 -11.40 5.96 -11.15
N LEU A 26 -12.28 5.03 -10.76
CA LEU A 26 -13.71 5.11 -11.05
C LEU A 26 -14.37 6.32 -10.37
N VAL A 27 -14.01 6.61 -9.13
CA VAL A 27 -14.55 7.75 -8.39
C VAL A 27 -14.03 9.07 -8.98
N VAL A 28 -12.74 9.16 -9.35
CA VAL A 28 -12.20 10.34 -10.06
C VAL A 28 -12.93 10.54 -11.39
N TYR A 29 -13.18 9.47 -12.14
CA TYR A 29 -13.94 9.55 -13.38
C TYR A 29 -15.35 10.08 -13.16
N GLY A 30 -16.03 9.56 -12.15
CA GLY A 30 -17.42 9.95 -11.87
C GLY A 30 -17.60 11.41 -11.47
N PHE A 31 -16.63 12.00 -10.76
CA PHE A 31 -16.73 13.37 -10.29
C PHE A 31 -16.00 14.41 -11.15
N HIS A 32 -14.90 14.03 -11.81
CA HIS A 32 -14.03 14.96 -12.54
C HIS A 32 -13.83 14.61 -14.02
N GLY A 33 -14.46 13.55 -14.52
CA GLY A 33 -14.44 13.15 -15.91
C GLY A 33 -13.17 12.43 -16.36
N ALA A 34 -13.13 12.07 -17.64
CA ALA A 34 -12.13 11.18 -18.22
C ALA A 34 -10.69 11.74 -18.14
N PHE A 35 -10.50 13.04 -18.32
CA PHE A 35 -9.17 13.65 -18.31
C PHE A 35 -8.50 13.50 -16.95
N GLN A 36 -9.17 13.90 -15.89
CA GLN A 36 -8.64 13.81 -14.51
C GLN A 36 -8.46 12.34 -14.09
N ALA A 37 -9.36 11.45 -14.48
CA ALA A 37 -9.21 10.02 -14.24
C ALA A 37 -7.99 9.46 -14.98
N GLY A 38 -7.70 9.91 -16.19
CA GLY A 38 -6.51 9.55 -16.96
C GLY A 38 -5.21 9.98 -16.26
N LEU A 39 -5.16 11.21 -15.75
CA LEU A 39 -4.03 11.72 -14.96
C LEU A 39 -3.76 10.87 -13.72
N TYR A 40 -4.81 10.61 -12.94
CA TYR A 40 -4.71 9.78 -11.75
C TYR A 40 -4.34 8.34 -12.08
N PHE A 41 -4.89 7.77 -13.17
CA PHE A 41 -4.58 6.42 -13.62
C PHE A 41 -3.10 6.24 -13.96
N ILE A 42 -2.48 7.17 -14.68
CA ILE A 42 -1.05 7.11 -15.00
C ILE A 42 -0.20 7.21 -13.72
N ALA A 43 -0.52 8.14 -12.81
CA ALA A 43 0.16 8.23 -11.52
C ALA A 43 0.03 6.92 -10.73
N TYR A 44 -1.17 6.35 -10.68
CA TYR A 44 -1.45 5.09 -10.00
C TYR A 44 -0.74 3.90 -10.66
N ALA A 45 -0.68 3.85 -12.00
CA ALA A 45 0.01 2.79 -12.73
C ALA A 45 1.52 2.79 -12.45
N ILE A 46 2.16 3.98 -12.44
CA ILE A 46 3.58 4.13 -12.10
C ILE A 46 3.84 3.72 -10.65
N ALA A 47 3.05 4.21 -9.70
CA ALA A 47 3.16 3.81 -8.30
C ALA A 47 2.88 2.31 -8.11
N GLY A 48 1.96 1.75 -8.89
CA GLY A 48 1.59 0.34 -8.90
C GLY A 48 2.75 -0.59 -9.21
N ILE A 49 3.68 -0.18 -10.09
CA ILE A 49 4.90 -0.95 -10.38
C ILE A 49 5.74 -1.08 -9.10
N VAL A 50 5.89 -0.02 -8.34
CA VAL A 50 6.65 -0.04 -7.08
C VAL A 50 5.91 -0.83 -5.99
N LEU A 51 4.59 -0.67 -5.89
CA LEU A 51 3.73 -1.41 -4.95
C LEU A 51 3.67 -2.92 -5.26
N ALA A 52 3.94 -3.32 -6.51
CA ALA A 52 4.02 -4.72 -6.89
C ALA A 52 5.27 -5.42 -6.31
N ILE A 53 6.35 -4.69 -6.04
CA ILE A 53 7.57 -5.27 -5.47
C ILE A 53 7.33 -5.92 -4.10
N PRO A 54 6.77 -5.21 -3.09
CA PRO A 54 6.39 -5.84 -1.83
C PRO A 54 5.45 -7.03 -2.01
N SER A 55 4.42 -6.88 -2.83
CA SER A 55 3.42 -7.93 -3.05
C SER A 55 4.06 -9.21 -3.61
N SER A 56 4.97 -9.08 -4.57
CA SER A 56 5.68 -10.21 -5.16
C SER A 56 6.65 -10.88 -4.19
N LEU A 57 7.45 -10.09 -3.46
CA LEU A 57 8.40 -10.61 -2.47
C LEU A 57 7.68 -11.38 -1.35
N PHE A 58 6.59 -10.84 -0.82
CA PHE A 58 5.82 -11.50 0.21
C PHE A 58 5.02 -12.70 -0.32
N GLY A 59 4.61 -12.68 -1.59
CA GLY A 59 4.01 -13.84 -2.26
C GLY A 59 4.94 -15.05 -2.28
N VAL A 60 6.23 -14.83 -2.58
CA VAL A 60 7.26 -15.88 -2.52
C VAL A 60 7.60 -16.30 -1.08
N MET A 61 7.53 -15.37 -0.13
CA MET A 61 7.80 -15.66 1.29
C MET A 61 6.69 -16.47 1.97
N PHE A 62 5.48 -16.41 1.47
CA PHE A 62 4.33 -17.10 2.08
C PHE A 62 4.54 -18.62 2.27
N PRO A 63 4.87 -19.41 1.22
CA PRO A 63 5.09 -20.84 1.40
C PRO A 63 6.30 -21.13 2.32
N VAL A 64 7.32 -20.29 2.31
CA VAL A 64 8.48 -20.44 3.21
C VAL A 64 8.05 -20.26 4.67
N LEU A 65 7.34 -19.18 4.98
CA LEU A 65 6.86 -18.92 6.33
C LEU A 65 5.86 -19.98 6.81
N SER A 66 5.00 -20.47 5.92
CA SER A 66 4.01 -21.50 6.25
C SER A 66 4.66 -22.86 6.59
N GLY A 67 5.81 -23.18 5.98
CA GLY A 67 6.57 -24.40 6.25
C GLY A 67 7.49 -24.34 7.47
N MET A 68 7.68 -23.15 8.07
CA MET A 68 8.52 -23.00 9.28
C MET A 68 7.73 -23.37 10.52
N GLU A 69 8.34 -24.11 11.46
CA GLU A 69 7.77 -24.35 12.78
C GLU A 69 8.07 -23.20 13.72
N ASP A 70 9.33 -22.72 13.72
CA ASP A 70 9.82 -21.65 14.59
C ASP A 70 10.48 -20.51 13.79
N GLY A 71 10.52 -19.32 14.41
CA GLY A 71 11.25 -18.16 13.87
C GLY A 71 10.59 -17.44 12.70
N ARG A 72 9.29 -17.68 12.44
CA ARG A 72 8.48 -17.01 11.40
C ARG A 72 8.54 -15.49 11.52
N GLU A 73 8.47 -14.98 12.76
CA GLU A 73 8.48 -13.53 13.05
C GLU A 73 9.80 -12.90 12.61
N LYS A 74 10.93 -13.54 12.94
CA LYS A 74 12.27 -13.08 12.54
C LYS A 74 12.45 -13.12 11.03
N ALA A 75 11.98 -14.19 10.38
CA ALA A 75 12.08 -14.36 8.93
C ALA A 75 11.21 -13.32 8.20
N SER A 76 9.95 -13.13 8.61
CA SER A 76 9.05 -12.11 8.08
C SER A 76 9.63 -10.70 8.24
N TRP A 77 10.20 -10.41 9.42
CA TRP A 77 10.81 -9.12 9.69
C TRP A 77 12.05 -8.85 8.83
N LYS A 78 12.90 -9.86 8.64
CA LYS A 78 14.05 -9.78 7.74
C LYS A 78 13.62 -9.52 6.29
N ALA A 79 12.56 -10.20 5.83
CA ALA A 79 11.97 -9.96 4.52
C ALA A 79 11.40 -8.55 4.39
N THR A 80 10.72 -8.05 5.44
CA THR A 80 10.20 -6.67 5.47
C THR A 80 11.32 -5.64 5.36
N LYS A 81 12.41 -5.80 6.13
CA LYS A 81 13.58 -4.91 6.02
C LYS A 81 14.21 -4.93 4.63
N LEU A 82 14.40 -6.11 4.06
CA LEU A 82 14.93 -6.24 2.71
C LEU A 82 14.02 -5.53 1.69
N THR A 83 12.72 -5.73 1.80
CA THR A 83 11.73 -5.08 0.94
C THR A 83 11.82 -3.56 1.05
N LEU A 84 11.85 -3.01 2.27
CA LEU A 84 11.97 -1.57 2.50
C LEU A 84 13.27 -1.00 1.93
N THR A 85 14.40 -1.71 2.10
CA THR A 85 15.70 -1.30 1.55
C THR A 85 15.68 -1.19 0.02
N ILE A 86 14.83 -1.97 -0.65
CA ILE A 86 14.68 -1.92 -2.12
C ILE A 86 13.67 -0.84 -2.52
N VAL A 87 12.47 -0.83 -1.92
CA VAL A 87 11.38 0.01 -2.44
C VAL A 87 11.50 1.48 -2.05
N VAL A 88 12.09 1.79 -0.88
CA VAL A 88 12.20 3.18 -0.42
C VAL A 88 13.11 4.01 -1.34
N PRO A 89 14.34 3.58 -1.71
CA PRO A 89 15.16 4.33 -2.67
C PRO A 89 14.49 4.48 -4.04
N ILE A 90 13.79 3.44 -4.53
CA ILE A 90 13.06 3.50 -5.80
C ILE A 90 11.93 4.54 -5.71
N ALA A 91 11.12 4.50 -4.66
CA ALA A 91 10.04 5.45 -4.46
C ALA A 91 10.55 6.89 -4.34
N LEU A 92 11.67 7.11 -3.64
CA LEU A 92 12.32 8.41 -3.55
C LEU A 92 12.81 8.91 -4.91
N ALA A 93 13.51 8.08 -5.67
CA ALA A 93 14.00 8.45 -6.99
C ALA A 93 12.82 8.83 -7.93
N LEU A 94 11.75 8.02 -7.95
CA LEU A 94 10.55 8.31 -8.73
C LEU A 94 9.83 9.58 -8.26
N THR A 95 9.86 9.89 -6.97
CA THR A 95 9.29 11.14 -6.44
C THR A 95 10.07 12.36 -6.92
N VAL A 96 11.39 12.35 -6.81
CA VAL A 96 12.26 13.45 -7.27
C VAL A 96 12.11 13.68 -8.76
N TYR A 97 12.04 12.63 -9.56
CA TYR A 97 11.92 12.71 -11.02
C TYR A 97 10.46 12.60 -11.52
N SER A 98 9.46 12.76 -10.66
CA SER A 98 8.04 12.55 -11.02
C SER A 98 7.61 13.38 -12.22
N LYS A 99 7.93 14.67 -12.27
CA LYS A 99 7.60 15.55 -13.39
C LYS A 99 8.27 15.12 -14.71
N ASN A 100 9.55 14.72 -14.61
CA ASN A 100 10.30 14.24 -15.78
C ASN A 100 9.72 12.94 -16.34
N ILE A 101 9.37 12.00 -15.45
CA ILE A 101 8.77 10.71 -15.84
C ILE A 101 7.40 10.94 -16.47
N LEU A 102 6.58 11.79 -15.88
CA LEU A 102 5.26 12.09 -16.39
C LEU A 102 5.31 12.84 -17.76
N SER A 103 6.35 13.64 -17.98
CA SER A 103 6.53 14.34 -19.27
C SER A 103 6.71 13.39 -20.47
N PHE A 104 7.20 12.15 -20.26
CA PHE A 104 7.28 11.12 -21.31
C PHE A 104 5.92 10.68 -21.83
N PHE A 105 4.86 10.81 -21.02
CA PHE A 105 3.47 10.51 -21.42
C PHE A 105 2.80 11.71 -22.11
N GLY A 106 3.44 12.88 -22.07
CA GLY A 106 2.97 14.12 -22.66
C GLY A 106 2.90 15.28 -21.64
N PRO A 107 2.93 16.53 -22.13
CA PRO A 107 3.01 17.71 -21.28
C PRO A 107 1.82 17.82 -20.30
N ASN A 108 0.65 17.38 -20.70
CA ASN A 108 -0.56 17.43 -19.87
C ASN A 108 -0.51 16.45 -18.67
N TYR A 109 0.35 15.42 -18.71
CA TYR A 109 0.47 14.46 -17.61
C TYR A 109 1.35 14.94 -16.48
N ILE A 110 2.10 16.03 -16.65
CA ILE A 110 2.94 16.62 -15.61
C ILE A 110 2.09 16.99 -14.38
N ASP A 111 0.82 17.39 -14.58
CA ASP A 111 -0.10 17.74 -13.50
C ASP A 111 -0.43 16.56 -12.55
N ALA A 112 -0.13 15.34 -12.97
CA ALA A 112 -0.28 14.15 -12.13
C ALA A 112 0.89 13.93 -11.14
N TRP A 113 1.88 14.85 -11.07
CA TRP A 113 3.04 14.71 -10.19
C TRP A 113 2.68 14.62 -8.70
N LEU A 114 1.69 15.40 -8.27
CA LEU A 114 1.27 15.41 -6.87
C LEU A 114 0.54 14.13 -6.46
N PRO A 115 -0.48 13.62 -7.18
CA PRO A 115 -1.03 12.28 -6.94
C PRO A 115 0.04 11.18 -6.95
N LEU A 116 0.98 11.21 -7.90
CA LEU A 116 2.08 10.24 -7.96
C LEU A 116 2.95 10.28 -6.70
N THR A 117 3.35 11.46 -6.27
CA THR A 117 4.15 11.65 -5.06
C THR A 117 3.46 11.09 -3.82
N ILE A 118 2.18 11.38 -3.63
CA ILE A 118 1.39 10.90 -2.49
C ILE A 118 1.30 9.36 -2.50
N LEU A 119 1.08 8.77 -3.67
CA LEU A 119 1.03 7.31 -3.82
C LEU A 119 2.39 6.66 -3.54
N LEU A 120 3.50 7.29 -3.94
CA LEU A 120 4.86 6.80 -3.66
C LEU A 120 5.21 6.88 -2.17
N ILE A 121 4.73 7.89 -1.45
CA ILE A 121 4.86 7.97 0.02
C ILE A 121 4.18 6.77 0.69
N ALA A 122 3.07 6.29 0.14
CA ALA A 122 2.35 5.15 0.70
C ALA A 122 3.09 3.80 0.54
N VAL A 123 4.15 3.72 -0.28
CA VAL A 123 4.86 2.46 -0.58
C VAL A 123 5.51 1.86 0.67
N ALA A 124 6.20 2.67 1.47
CA ALA A 124 6.89 2.18 2.67
C ALA A 124 5.91 1.65 3.73
N PRO A 125 4.88 2.40 4.17
CA PRO A 125 3.86 1.88 5.07
C PRO A 125 3.11 0.67 4.49
N PHE A 126 2.85 0.64 3.17
CA PHE A 126 2.24 -0.51 2.52
C PHE A 126 3.12 -1.78 2.64
N ALA A 127 4.43 -1.67 2.39
CA ALA A 127 5.35 -2.80 2.51
C ALA A 127 5.39 -3.37 3.94
N MET A 128 5.34 -2.52 4.96
CA MET A 128 5.31 -2.97 6.36
C MET A 128 4.01 -3.70 6.70
N VAL A 129 2.88 -3.15 6.28
CA VAL A 129 1.56 -3.78 6.47
C VAL A 129 1.54 -5.16 5.82
N GLN A 130 2.08 -5.29 4.61
CA GLN A 130 2.17 -6.57 3.90
C GLN A 130 3.02 -7.60 4.64
N GLY A 131 4.14 -7.19 5.28
CA GLY A 131 4.97 -8.08 6.08
C GLY A 131 4.21 -8.72 7.26
N VAL A 132 3.44 -7.93 8.00
CA VAL A 132 2.62 -8.44 9.11
C VAL A 132 1.41 -9.23 8.59
N ASN A 133 0.82 -8.81 7.49
CA ASN A 133 -0.29 -9.50 6.87
C ASN A 133 0.11 -10.94 6.48
N ILE A 134 1.27 -11.11 5.82
CA ILE A 134 1.73 -12.43 5.40
C ILE A 134 2.13 -13.31 6.58
N LEU A 135 2.69 -12.71 7.65
CA LEU A 135 2.99 -13.43 8.89
C LEU A 135 1.71 -13.96 9.54
N ALA A 136 0.67 -13.12 9.66
CA ALA A 136 -0.63 -13.53 10.20
C ALA A 136 -1.27 -14.63 9.34
N TYR A 137 -1.14 -14.52 8.02
CA TYR A 137 -1.61 -15.54 7.06
C TYR A 137 -0.89 -16.87 7.26
N ALA A 138 0.44 -16.86 7.28
CA ALA A 138 1.27 -18.06 7.45
C ALA A 138 1.08 -18.72 8.83
N SER A 139 0.67 -17.94 9.83
CA SER A 139 0.34 -18.42 11.18
C SER A 139 -1.10 -18.92 11.31
N GLY A 140 -1.92 -18.90 10.24
CA GLY A 140 -3.33 -19.32 10.28
C GLY A 140 -4.27 -18.36 11.01
N LEU A 141 -3.82 -17.14 11.33
CA LEU A 141 -4.57 -16.14 12.08
C LEU A 141 -5.48 -15.30 11.17
N TYR A 142 -6.37 -15.96 10.43
CA TYR A 142 -7.21 -15.34 9.39
C TYR A 142 -8.09 -14.19 9.91
N SER A 143 -8.53 -14.25 11.17
CA SER A 143 -9.28 -13.15 11.78
C SER A 143 -8.49 -11.85 11.86
N LEU A 144 -7.18 -11.92 12.12
CA LEU A 144 -6.30 -10.76 12.15
C LEU A 144 -6.06 -10.20 10.73
N VAL A 145 -5.97 -11.08 9.72
CA VAL A 145 -5.89 -10.69 8.30
C VAL A 145 -7.15 -9.92 7.89
N LEU A 146 -8.33 -10.39 8.28
CA LEU A 146 -9.60 -9.69 8.02
C LEU A 146 -9.65 -8.32 8.70
N ILE A 147 -9.28 -8.24 9.97
CA ILE A 147 -9.24 -6.98 10.72
C ILE A 147 -8.30 -5.99 10.03
N LEU A 148 -7.11 -6.43 9.62
CA LEU A 148 -6.15 -5.60 8.92
C LEU A 148 -6.70 -5.12 7.57
N GLY A 149 -7.29 -6.02 6.78
CA GLY A 149 -7.92 -5.70 5.50
C GLY A 149 -9.05 -4.67 5.63
N VAL A 150 -9.93 -4.84 6.61
CA VAL A 150 -11.02 -3.89 6.90
C VAL A 150 -10.47 -2.54 7.36
N SER A 151 -9.45 -2.54 8.23
CA SER A 151 -8.81 -1.31 8.71
C SER A 151 -8.16 -0.47 7.60
N ILE A 152 -7.75 -1.10 6.50
CA ILE A 152 -7.23 -0.41 5.32
C ILE A 152 -8.36 0.04 4.40
N SER A 153 -9.25 -0.89 4.07
CA SER A 153 -10.22 -0.71 2.99
C SER A 153 -11.37 0.22 3.38
N LEU A 154 -11.83 0.16 4.62
CA LEU A 154 -12.98 0.96 5.06
C LEU A 154 -12.64 2.46 5.10
N PRO A 155 -11.57 2.93 5.77
CA PRO A 155 -11.19 4.34 5.71
C PRO A 155 -10.86 4.81 4.30
N ARG A 156 -10.17 3.99 3.51
CA ARG A 156 -9.84 4.28 2.11
C ARG A 156 -11.09 4.53 1.29
N THR A 157 -12.07 3.63 1.35
CA THR A 157 -13.32 3.74 0.57
C THR A 157 -14.13 4.95 0.98
N LEU A 158 -14.26 5.20 2.29
CA LEU A 158 -14.97 6.38 2.79
C LEU A 158 -14.29 7.68 2.32
N LEU A 159 -12.96 7.74 2.41
CA LEU A 159 -12.21 8.92 2.00
C LEU A 159 -12.20 9.12 0.48
N TYR A 160 -12.28 8.06 -0.34
CA TYR A 160 -12.50 8.22 -1.77
C TYR A 160 -13.77 9.00 -2.07
N ILE A 161 -14.85 8.69 -1.37
CA ILE A 161 -16.15 9.36 -1.58
C ILE A 161 -16.12 10.81 -1.09
N VAL A 162 -15.34 11.11 -0.04
CA VAL A 162 -15.29 12.45 0.57
C VAL A 162 -14.23 13.34 -0.08
N LEU A 163 -13.00 12.85 -0.28
CA LEU A 163 -11.89 13.67 -0.75
C LEU A 163 -11.84 13.82 -2.27
N THR A 164 -12.25 12.79 -3.01
CA THR A 164 -12.17 12.86 -4.47
C THR A 164 -13.08 13.95 -5.08
N PRO A 165 -14.33 14.16 -4.64
CA PRO A 165 -15.13 15.26 -5.15
C PRO A 165 -14.52 16.64 -4.92
N LEU A 166 -13.72 16.80 -3.84
CA LEU A 166 -13.11 18.08 -3.47
C LEU A 166 -11.77 18.31 -4.16
N PHE A 167 -10.94 17.27 -4.29
CA PHE A 167 -9.53 17.39 -4.69
C PHE A 167 -9.17 16.53 -5.92
N GLY A 168 -10.13 15.89 -6.57
CA GLY A 168 -9.89 15.08 -7.77
C GLY A 168 -8.92 13.93 -7.53
N GLY A 169 -7.94 13.77 -8.44
CA GLY A 169 -6.92 12.74 -8.36
C GLY A 169 -6.02 12.85 -7.11
N VAL A 170 -5.80 14.05 -6.61
CA VAL A 170 -5.06 14.29 -5.34
C VAL A 170 -5.84 13.69 -4.16
N GLY A 171 -7.14 13.98 -4.06
CA GLY A 171 -7.99 13.43 -3.01
C GLY A 171 -8.07 11.90 -3.04
N ALA A 172 -8.04 11.31 -4.24
CA ALA A 172 -7.96 9.86 -4.38
C ALA A 172 -6.61 9.31 -3.87
N ALA A 173 -5.50 9.97 -4.17
CA ALA A 173 -4.18 9.58 -3.67
C ALA A 173 -4.08 9.71 -2.14
N GLU A 174 -4.64 10.77 -1.58
CA GLU A 174 -4.72 10.99 -0.12
C GLU A 174 -5.58 9.91 0.56
N ALA A 175 -6.71 9.53 -0.02
CA ALA A 175 -7.55 8.45 0.48
C ALA A 175 -6.81 7.09 0.48
N PHE A 176 -5.99 6.82 -0.55
CA PHE A 176 -5.14 5.64 -0.60
C PHE A 176 -4.10 5.65 0.51
N LEU A 177 -3.39 6.77 0.70
CA LEU A 177 -2.38 6.95 1.74
C LEU A 177 -3.01 6.81 3.14
N ALA A 178 -4.12 7.48 3.40
CA ALA A 178 -4.82 7.44 4.69
C ALA A 178 -5.28 6.01 5.05
N GLY A 179 -5.84 5.27 4.08
CA GLY A 179 -6.16 3.85 4.28
C GLY A 179 -4.93 3.01 4.62
N THR A 180 -3.81 3.27 3.96
CA THR A 180 -2.55 2.56 4.23
C THR A 180 -2.00 2.91 5.62
N ILE A 181 -2.07 4.18 6.04
CA ILE A 181 -1.68 4.62 7.40
C ILE A 181 -2.60 3.99 8.45
N SER A 182 -3.91 3.91 8.21
CA SER A 182 -4.82 3.21 9.11
C SER A 182 -4.45 1.73 9.28
N GLY A 183 -4.08 1.07 8.17
CA GLY A 183 -3.52 -0.28 8.19
C GLY A 183 -2.23 -0.38 9.01
N LEU A 184 -1.35 0.63 8.91
CA LEU A 184 -0.10 0.68 9.69
C LEU A 184 -0.38 0.77 11.20
N VAL A 185 -1.35 1.59 11.61
CA VAL A 185 -1.76 1.69 13.02
C VAL A 185 -2.31 0.35 13.52
N CYS A 186 -3.19 -0.27 12.73
CA CYS A 186 -3.73 -1.60 13.04
C CYS A 186 -2.62 -2.68 13.07
N MET A 187 -1.66 -2.61 12.15
CA MET A 187 -0.49 -3.49 12.10
C MET A 187 0.34 -3.44 13.40
N VAL A 188 0.54 -2.27 13.99
CA VAL A 188 1.29 -2.14 15.26
C VAL A 188 0.57 -2.87 16.39
N TYR A 189 -0.75 -2.78 16.42
CA TYR A 189 -1.57 -3.51 17.41
C TYR A 189 -1.50 -5.04 17.19
N ILE A 190 -1.71 -5.48 15.96
CA ILE A 190 -1.65 -6.90 15.58
C ILE A 190 -0.24 -7.45 15.78
N GLY A 191 0.79 -6.71 15.37
CA GLY A 191 2.18 -7.11 15.49
C GLY A 191 2.59 -7.42 16.93
N LYS A 192 2.17 -6.60 17.88
CA LYS A 192 2.38 -6.87 19.31
C LYS A 192 1.73 -8.18 19.75
N LYS A 193 0.56 -8.52 19.21
CA LYS A 193 -0.19 -9.73 19.57
C LYS A 193 0.44 -11.01 19.01
N ILE A 194 1.09 -10.94 17.85
CA ILE A 194 1.73 -12.09 17.16
C ILE A 194 3.24 -12.13 17.35
N GLY A 195 3.80 -11.29 18.23
CA GLY A 195 5.24 -11.26 18.52
C GLY A 195 6.09 -10.69 17.38
N ALA A 196 5.50 -9.94 16.43
CA ALA A 196 6.25 -9.29 15.35
C ALA A 196 7.25 -8.29 15.92
N ILE A 197 8.50 -8.39 15.47
CA ILE A 197 9.57 -7.50 15.88
C ILE A 197 9.50 -6.20 15.08
N LEU A 198 9.26 -5.09 15.74
CA LEU A 198 9.27 -3.75 15.14
C LEU A 198 10.51 -3.02 15.66
N ASP A 199 11.52 -2.86 14.83
CA ASP A 199 12.71 -2.10 15.23
C ASP A 199 12.66 -0.65 14.72
N GLY A 200 13.38 0.25 15.41
CA GLY A 200 13.37 1.69 15.11
C GLY A 200 13.95 2.03 13.72
N TYR A 201 14.81 1.18 13.16
CA TYR A 201 15.38 1.36 11.83
C TYR A 201 14.30 1.33 10.74
N SER A 202 13.38 0.38 10.82
CA SER A 202 12.30 0.26 9.85
C SER A 202 11.27 1.39 9.99
N LEU A 203 11.05 1.86 11.22
CA LEU A 203 10.23 3.07 11.45
C LEU A 203 10.90 4.31 10.85
N ALA A 204 12.21 4.48 11.01
CA ALA A 204 12.94 5.58 10.39
C ALA A 204 12.82 5.56 8.86
N LEU A 205 12.88 4.38 8.22
CA LEU A 205 12.72 4.23 6.77
C LEU A 205 11.31 4.63 6.27
N ILE A 206 10.28 4.59 7.11
CA ILE A 206 8.93 5.08 6.75
C ILE A 206 8.88 6.61 6.73
N PHE A 207 9.58 7.25 7.65
CA PHE A 207 9.54 8.72 7.80
C PHE A 207 10.55 9.44 6.89
N LEU A 208 11.55 8.74 6.33
CA LEU A 208 12.53 9.30 5.41
C LEU A 208 11.90 9.95 4.15
N PRO A 209 10.99 9.28 3.41
CA PRO A 209 10.40 9.87 2.22
C PRO A 209 9.66 11.20 2.46
N PRO A 210 8.77 11.32 3.46
CA PRO A 210 8.06 12.57 3.72
C PRO A 210 8.97 13.72 4.13
N SER A 211 10.02 13.43 4.93
CA SER A 211 10.94 14.47 5.39
C SER A 211 11.84 15.01 4.28
N ILE A 212 12.26 14.16 3.34
CA ILE A 212 13.06 14.62 2.18
C ILE A 212 12.18 15.41 1.20
N ILE A 213 10.93 15.02 1.01
CA ILE A 213 10.00 15.75 0.14
C ILE A 213 9.69 17.13 0.70
N GLY A 214 9.53 17.26 2.01
CA GLY A 214 9.31 18.55 2.68
C GLY A 214 10.52 19.51 2.61
N VAL A 215 11.70 19.03 2.24
CA VAL A 215 12.91 19.84 2.04
C VAL A 215 13.09 20.25 0.57
N ILE A 216 12.47 19.52 -0.38
CA ILE A 216 12.62 19.72 -1.84
C ILE A 216 11.46 20.54 -2.44
N LEU A 217 10.31 20.62 -1.76
CA LEU A 217 9.16 21.45 -2.11
C LEU A 217 9.24 22.83 -1.44
#